data_599e6d7ad6a0b9f17142a2fc3b1a8bdb
#
_entry.id   599e6d7ad6a0b9f17142a2fc3b1a8bdb
#
_cell.length_a   1.000
_cell.length_b   1.000
_cell.length_c   1.000
_cell.angle_alpha   90.00
_cell.angle_beta   90.00
_cell.angle_gamma   90.00
#
_symmetry.space_group_name_H-M   'P 1'
#
loop_
_entity.id
_entity.type
_entity.pdbx_description
1 polymer ?
#
loop_
_entity_poly.entity_id
_entity_poly.type
_entity_poly.pdbx_seq_one_letter_code
_entity_poly.pdbx_strand_id
1 'polypeptide(L)'
;MLVRRIASSLLLLALPLTAAAAPSGRVVIAQGVDPTSLDTMNQQETPASNLARHLYEGLVMRDQNLDLVPALAVELPKTVAPTTWEVKLRRGVRFHNGEEFTAESVKFSLERLANPANKLRATPNFVPIDRVEIVDPHTVRVHTRKPWPIFAKAMAFAQAAMYPPKAYEGKDSTYISKNPIGTGPYRYVRWAKDEEIVLEANEQYWRGAPKIKTVVFRPIPDDAVRVAALQNGEIDLAVNIPPHLAPVIDRHPRVTLSTAPSVRTIQLLYYTHQMDAQHKVVGPYAGPTVDRRVRRAMNVAVDVDELIRTVLDGKGVRVATMLTDRHFGFDRELKPLRPDPAQAARLLAEAGHPNGIDIVLNSPQGRYVRDKEVAEAVSGQLTRAGIRTTPRTYEWGNYLNSMAYVHKAGPVWLIGWGAGTYDAESIYVPLFRTGGIFVNYHNPEFDRLVDEAQGTMDEKKRLELYHRINRLWVEEAAAMPLYQQVDLYGVNRRLVWKARGDEVIKASDMAFKDDR
;
A
#
# COMPACT_ATOMS: atom_id res chain seq x y z
N MET A 1 -52.80 66.39 -11.65
CA MET A 1 -51.44 65.89 -11.39
C MET A 1 -51.55 64.51 -10.70
N LEU A 2 -51.36 63.45 -11.45
CA LEU A 2 -51.55 62.07 -11.00
C LEU A 2 -50.17 61.48 -10.73
N VAL A 3 -49.87 61.18 -9.46
CA VAL A 3 -48.62 60.52 -9.08
C VAL A 3 -48.83 59.01 -9.05
N ARG A 4 -48.24 58.28 -10.01
CA ARG A 4 -48.19 56.82 -10.04
C ARG A 4 -47.10 56.33 -9.10
N ARG A 5 -47.48 55.56 -8.10
CA ARG A 5 -46.55 54.76 -7.28
C ARG A 5 -46.28 53.44 -8.00
N ILE A 6 -45.01 53.21 -8.37
CA ILE A 6 -44.51 51.91 -8.85
C ILE A 6 -44.10 51.11 -7.62
N ALA A 7 -44.81 50.00 -7.36
CA ALA A 7 -44.42 49.03 -6.35
C ALA A 7 -43.51 47.99 -7.02
N SER A 8 -42.23 48.00 -6.71
CA SER A 8 -41.28 46.96 -7.12
C SER A 8 -41.42 45.76 -6.19
N SER A 9 -42.03 44.69 -6.70
CA SER A 9 -42.05 43.40 -6.00
C SER A 9 -40.72 42.67 -6.20
N LEU A 10 -39.89 42.56 -5.15
CA LEU A 10 -38.74 41.68 -5.13
C LEU A 10 -39.24 40.23 -5.00
N LEU A 11 -39.12 39.46 -6.06
CA LEU A 11 -39.32 38.01 -6.03
C LEU A 11 -38.06 37.36 -5.50
N LEU A 12 -38.06 36.96 -4.21
CA LEU A 12 -37.00 36.08 -3.66
C LEU A 12 -37.17 34.67 -4.24
N LEU A 13 -36.34 34.30 -5.20
CA LEU A 13 -36.15 32.90 -5.62
C LEU A 13 -35.52 32.12 -4.46
N ALA A 14 -36.34 31.40 -3.70
CA ALA A 14 -35.86 30.36 -2.80
C ALA A 14 -35.37 29.18 -3.63
N LEU A 15 -34.06 29.04 -3.81
CA LEU A 15 -33.45 27.82 -4.32
C LEU A 15 -33.74 26.68 -3.31
N PRO A 16 -34.28 25.55 -3.75
CA PRO A 16 -34.45 24.41 -2.84
C PRO A 16 -33.07 23.91 -2.38
N LEU A 17 -32.77 24.03 -1.10
CA LEU A 17 -31.71 23.25 -0.47
C LEU A 17 -32.12 21.78 -0.61
N THR A 18 -31.56 21.08 -1.57
CA THR A 18 -31.64 19.61 -1.58
C THR A 18 -30.88 19.11 -0.38
N ALA A 19 -31.58 18.77 0.69
CA ALA A 19 -31.02 18.07 1.83
C ALA A 19 -30.41 16.76 1.29
N ALA A 20 -29.11 16.56 1.50
CA ALA A 20 -28.48 15.28 1.18
C ALA A 20 -29.23 14.19 1.97
N ALA A 21 -29.55 13.08 1.30
CA ALA A 21 -30.19 11.95 1.97
C ALA A 21 -29.29 11.45 3.12
N ALA A 22 -29.92 11.14 4.25
CA ALA A 22 -29.20 10.60 5.40
C ALA A 22 -28.52 9.27 5.03
N PRO A 23 -27.32 8.95 5.60
CA PRO A 23 -26.65 7.68 5.34
C PRO A 23 -27.54 6.48 5.65
N SER A 24 -27.56 5.50 4.76
CA SER A 24 -28.39 4.31 4.90
C SER A 24 -27.62 3.02 4.67
N GLY A 25 -28.16 1.90 5.13
CA GLY A 25 -27.66 0.57 4.85
C GLY A 25 -26.32 0.22 5.51
N ARG A 26 -25.94 -1.04 5.31
CA ARG A 26 -24.70 -1.65 5.82
C ARG A 26 -23.99 -2.32 4.66
N VAL A 27 -22.70 -2.04 4.49
CA VAL A 27 -21.81 -2.75 3.57
C VAL A 27 -20.82 -3.60 4.37
N VAL A 28 -20.63 -4.85 3.97
CA VAL A 28 -19.67 -5.79 4.55
C VAL A 28 -18.58 -6.08 3.52
N ILE A 29 -17.34 -5.76 3.87
CA ILE A 29 -16.15 -5.91 3.03
C ILE A 29 -15.28 -7.02 3.64
N ALA A 30 -15.07 -8.11 2.90
CA ALA A 30 -14.19 -9.17 3.34
C ALA A 30 -12.78 -8.99 2.75
N GLN A 31 -11.79 -8.93 3.63
CA GLN A 31 -10.36 -9.00 3.30
C GLN A 31 -9.83 -10.38 3.73
N GLY A 32 -8.73 -10.85 3.12
CA GLY A 32 -8.13 -12.14 3.48
C GLY A 32 -7.45 -12.14 4.84
N VAL A 33 -7.22 -10.97 5.44
CA VAL A 33 -6.47 -10.81 6.70
C VAL A 33 -7.02 -9.64 7.51
N ASP A 34 -6.80 -9.70 8.83
CA ASP A 34 -7.05 -8.58 9.75
C ASP A 34 -5.90 -7.54 9.66
N PRO A 35 -6.15 -6.25 9.88
CA PRO A 35 -5.07 -5.26 9.93
C PRO A 35 -4.18 -5.47 11.16
N THR A 36 -2.90 -5.10 11.02
CA THR A 36 -1.96 -5.19 12.15
C THR A 36 -2.07 -4.00 13.12
N SER A 37 -2.60 -2.87 12.68
CA SER A 37 -2.78 -1.66 13.48
C SER A 37 -3.80 -0.70 12.85
N LEU A 38 -4.54 0.04 13.69
CA LEU A 38 -5.33 1.21 13.28
C LEU A 38 -4.59 2.54 13.51
N ASP A 39 -3.40 2.55 14.14
CA ASP A 39 -2.46 3.67 14.00
C ASP A 39 -1.84 3.60 12.61
N THR A 40 -2.37 4.40 11.68
CA THR A 40 -1.94 4.33 10.27
C THR A 40 -0.46 4.66 10.06
N MET A 41 0.18 5.40 10.97
CA MET A 41 1.61 5.68 10.92
C MET A 41 2.46 4.45 11.32
N ASN A 42 1.86 3.46 12.00
CA ASN A 42 2.56 2.26 12.47
C ASN A 42 2.21 1.00 11.69
N GLN A 43 1.95 1.14 10.38
CA GLN A 43 1.70 0.02 9.45
C GLN A 43 2.21 0.37 8.04
N GLN A 44 2.41 -0.65 7.19
CA GLN A 44 2.76 -0.49 5.77
C GLN A 44 2.04 -1.54 4.91
N GLU A 45 0.76 -1.78 5.18
CA GLU A 45 -0.02 -2.83 4.54
C GLU A 45 -1.35 -2.32 3.98
N THR A 46 -1.80 -2.91 2.86
CA THR A 46 -3.05 -2.51 2.19
C THR A 46 -4.29 -2.73 3.07
N PRO A 47 -4.47 -3.86 3.79
CA PRO A 47 -5.65 -4.07 4.63
C PRO A 47 -5.84 -2.99 5.69
N ALA A 48 -4.78 -2.59 6.39
CA ALA A 48 -4.82 -1.50 7.36
C ALA A 48 -4.99 -0.13 6.68
N SER A 49 -4.37 0.09 5.51
CA SER A 49 -4.51 1.32 4.74
C SER A 49 -5.94 1.51 4.21
N ASN A 50 -6.63 0.44 3.85
CA ASN A 50 -8.04 0.50 3.46
C ASN A 50 -8.91 1.01 4.61
N LEU A 51 -8.72 0.48 5.82
CA LEU A 51 -9.41 1.00 7.01
C LEU A 51 -9.03 2.44 7.33
N ALA A 52 -7.72 2.75 7.30
CA ALA A 52 -7.22 4.08 7.60
C ALA A 52 -7.87 5.17 6.72
N ARG A 53 -8.11 4.89 5.44
CA ARG A 53 -8.73 5.85 4.50
C ARG A 53 -10.22 6.12 4.77
N HIS A 54 -10.86 5.35 5.63
CA HIS A 54 -12.20 5.64 6.13
C HIS A 54 -12.17 6.57 7.36
N LEU A 55 -11.11 6.44 8.16
CA LEU A 55 -10.96 7.13 9.45
C LEU A 55 -10.17 8.44 9.33
N TYR A 56 -9.14 8.45 8.50
CA TYR A 56 -8.14 9.51 8.43
C TYR A 56 -8.01 10.08 7.01
N GLU A 57 -7.54 11.32 6.95
CA GLU A 57 -7.17 11.97 5.70
C GLU A 57 -5.78 12.59 5.80
N GLY A 58 -5.09 12.66 4.66
CA GLY A 58 -3.84 13.40 4.48
C GLY A 58 -4.07 14.78 3.87
N LEU A 59 -2.98 15.50 3.63
CA LEU A 59 -3.01 16.79 2.93
C LEU A 59 -3.43 16.63 1.46
N VAL A 60 -3.04 15.53 0.85
CA VAL A 60 -3.26 15.16 -0.54
C VAL A 60 -3.90 13.77 -0.62
N MET A 61 -4.64 13.49 -1.66
CA MET A 61 -5.20 12.16 -1.94
C MET A 61 -5.11 11.82 -3.44
N ARG A 62 -5.48 10.59 -3.80
CA ARG A 62 -5.71 10.19 -5.19
C ARG A 62 -7.20 10.08 -5.47
N ASP A 63 -7.61 10.61 -6.62
CA ASP A 63 -8.97 10.47 -7.13
C ASP A 63 -9.22 9.08 -7.75
N GLN A 64 -10.35 8.90 -8.42
CA GLN A 64 -10.71 7.65 -9.09
C GLN A 64 -9.80 7.31 -10.29
N ASN A 65 -9.17 8.31 -10.91
CA ASN A 65 -8.23 8.16 -12.01
C ASN A 65 -6.78 7.94 -11.51
N LEU A 66 -6.59 7.95 -10.17
CA LEU A 66 -5.30 7.85 -9.48
C LEU A 66 -4.44 9.13 -9.59
N ASP A 67 -5.03 10.24 -10.02
CA ASP A 67 -4.37 11.54 -10.05
C ASP A 67 -4.29 12.14 -8.65
N LEU A 68 -3.21 12.89 -8.39
CA LEU A 68 -3.05 13.62 -7.13
C LEU A 68 -4.01 14.81 -7.09
N VAL A 69 -4.82 14.87 -6.05
CA VAL A 69 -5.76 15.97 -5.81
C VAL A 69 -5.65 16.46 -4.37
N PRO A 70 -5.97 17.75 -4.11
CA PRO A 70 -5.99 18.28 -2.74
C PRO A 70 -7.04 17.55 -1.88
N ALA A 71 -6.67 17.27 -0.61
CA ALA A 71 -7.58 16.75 0.41
C ALA A 71 -7.76 17.77 1.55
N LEU A 72 -7.03 17.65 2.64
CA LEU A 72 -7.03 18.65 3.71
C LEU A 72 -6.26 19.93 3.33
N ALA A 73 -5.38 19.86 2.32
CA ALA A 73 -4.88 21.06 1.66
C ALA A 73 -5.92 21.63 0.67
N VAL A 74 -5.88 22.94 0.40
CA VAL A 74 -6.76 23.59 -0.61
C VAL A 74 -6.23 23.50 -2.03
N GLU A 75 -4.92 23.31 -2.18
CA GLU A 75 -4.19 23.10 -3.45
C GLU A 75 -3.05 22.09 -3.21
N LEU A 76 -2.43 21.57 -4.26
CA LEU A 76 -1.24 20.72 -4.09
C LEU A 76 -0.10 21.53 -3.46
N PRO A 77 0.74 20.89 -2.62
CA PRO A 77 1.91 21.54 -2.01
C PRO A 77 2.80 22.22 -3.05
N LYS A 78 3.23 23.46 -2.78
CA LYS A 78 4.09 24.24 -3.67
C LYS A 78 5.53 24.26 -3.18
N THR A 79 6.50 23.99 -4.04
CA THR A 79 7.91 24.19 -3.75
C THR A 79 8.21 25.69 -3.74
N VAL A 80 8.61 26.24 -2.58
CA VAL A 80 8.99 27.65 -2.42
C VAL A 80 10.51 27.82 -2.31
N ALA A 81 11.22 26.75 -1.95
CA ALA A 81 12.68 26.64 -2.01
C ALA A 81 13.04 25.14 -2.25
N PRO A 82 14.26 24.79 -2.61
CA PRO A 82 14.65 23.41 -2.92
C PRO A 82 14.31 22.37 -1.83
N THR A 83 14.25 22.83 -0.57
CA THR A 83 13.92 22.01 0.61
C THR A 83 12.73 22.53 1.40
N THR A 84 11.86 23.35 0.78
CA THR A 84 10.73 23.94 1.49
C THR A 84 9.46 23.89 0.66
N TRP A 85 8.42 23.33 1.25
CA TRP A 85 7.11 23.13 0.64
C TRP A 85 6.06 23.92 1.40
N GLU A 86 5.37 24.85 0.74
CA GLU A 86 4.25 25.58 1.32
C GLU A 86 2.94 24.85 1.08
N VAL A 87 2.14 24.71 2.13
CA VAL A 87 0.84 24.03 2.11
C VAL A 87 -0.21 24.91 2.76
N LYS A 88 -1.26 25.25 1.99
CA LYS A 88 -2.44 25.95 2.47
C LYS A 88 -3.52 24.98 2.88
N LEU A 89 -4.12 25.17 4.05
CA LEU A 89 -5.02 24.24 4.70
C LEU A 89 -6.48 24.67 4.58
N ARG A 90 -7.38 23.69 4.52
CA ARG A 90 -8.82 23.92 4.58
C ARG A 90 -9.23 24.45 5.94
N ARG A 91 -10.22 25.36 5.94
CA ARG A 91 -10.86 25.90 7.14
C ARG A 91 -12.12 25.10 7.47
N GLY A 92 -12.49 25.05 8.74
CA GLY A 92 -13.74 24.46 9.22
C GLY A 92 -13.79 22.94 9.22
N VAL A 93 -12.68 22.24 8.93
CA VAL A 93 -12.59 20.80 9.06
C VAL A 93 -12.43 20.42 10.53
N ARG A 94 -13.19 19.41 11.00
CA ARG A 94 -13.12 18.90 12.38
C ARG A 94 -12.76 17.43 12.40
N PHE A 95 -11.98 17.04 13.40
CA PHE A 95 -11.77 15.65 13.77
C PHE A 95 -13.02 15.04 14.37
N HIS A 96 -13.07 13.71 14.42
CA HIS A 96 -14.22 12.95 14.96
C HIS A 96 -14.56 13.31 16.42
N ASN A 97 -13.59 13.80 17.20
CA ASN A 97 -13.78 14.28 18.58
C ASN A 97 -14.19 15.76 18.67
N GLY A 98 -14.40 16.43 17.52
CA GLY A 98 -14.78 17.84 17.46
C GLY A 98 -13.62 18.84 17.46
N GLU A 99 -12.37 18.41 17.67
CA GLU A 99 -11.18 19.25 17.56
C GLU A 99 -11.04 19.80 16.14
N GLU A 100 -10.65 21.07 16.00
CA GLU A 100 -10.48 21.70 14.69
C GLU A 100 -9.15 21.29 14.05
N PHE A 101 -9.16 21.00 12.74
CA PHE A 101 -7.97 20.77 11.94
C PHE A 101 -7.30 22.11 11.61
N THR A 102 -6.04 22.28 12.02
CA THR A 102 -5.25 23.50 11.83
C THR A 102 -3.79 23.16 11.50
N ALA A 103 -2.96 24.17 11.34
CA ALA A 103 -1.52 24.06 11.17
C ALA A 103 -0.83 23.25 12.30
N GLU A 104 -1.34 23.33 13.53
CA GLU A 104 -0.86 22.52 14.66
C GLU A 104 -1.05 21.03 14.42
N SER A 105 -2.17 20.63 13.81
CA SER A 105 -2.42 19.23 13.45
C SER A 105 -1.41 18.71 12.43
N VAL A 106 -1.05 19.54 11.44
CA VAL A 106 -0.04 19.19 10.43
C VAL A 106 1.34 19.07 11.07
N LYS A 107 1.73 20.04 11.90
CA LYS A 107 3.01 20.03 12.61
C LYS A 107 3.13 18.78 13.48
N PHE A 108 2.15 18.53 14.35
CA PHE A 108 2.12 17.36 15.21
C PHE A 108 2.25 16.05 14.42
N SER A 109 1.45 15.91 13.35
CA SER A 109 1.38 14.66 12.57
C SER A 109 2.66 14.37 11.82
N LEU A 110 3.18 15.36 11.07
CA LEU A 110 4.37 15.14 10.23
C LEU A 110 5.64 15.02 11.08
N GLU A 111 5.80 15.80 12.14
CA GLU A 111 6.95 15.67 13.04
C GLU A 111 6.89 14.36 13.84
N ARG A 112 5.69 13.89 14.27
CA ARG A 112 5.53 12.55 14.85
C ARG A 112 5.95 11.46 13.88
N LEU A 113 5.48 11.54 12.64
CA LEU A 113 5.75 10.54 11.60
C LEU A 113 7.23 10.48 11.21
N ALA A 114 7.90 11.63 11.12
CA ALA A 114 9.30 11.74 10.73
C ALA A 114 10.31 11.44 11.86
N ASN A 115 9.86 11.43 13.12
CA ASN A 115 10.76 11.25 14.28
C ASN A 115 11.10 9.78 14.52
N PRO A 116 12.38 9.35 14.36
CA PRO A 116 12.79 7.96 14.58
C PRO A 116 12.59 7.48 16.03
N ALA A 117 12.58 8.39 17.01
CA ALA A 117 12.35 8.04 18.41
C ALA A 117 10.96 7.43 18.66
N ASN A 118 9.97 7.73 17.80
CA ASN A 118 8.63 7.15 17.88
C ASN A 118 8.55 5.70 17.39
N LYS A 119 9.61 5.19 16.75
CA LYS A 119 9.72 3.79 16.25
C LYS A 119 8.53 3.34 15.40
N LEU A 120 7.97 4.26 14.60
CA LEU A 120 6.84 3.96 13.73
C LEU A 120 7.32 3.28 12.45
N ARG A 121 6.58 2.29 11.98
CA ARG A 121 6.93 1.51 10.78
C ARG A 121 7.02 2.34 9.51
N ALA A 122 6.23 3.41 9.42
CA ALA A 122 6.25 4.29 8.26
C ALA A 122 7.38 5.35 8.29
N THR A 123 8.01 5.61 9.45
CA THR A 123 9.05 6.64 9.59
C THR A 123 10.14 6.56 8.51
N PRO A 124 10.69 5.39 8.12
CA PRO A 124 11.75 5.34 7.10
C PRO A 124 11.39 6.01 5.77
N ASN A 125 10.11 6.05 5.41
CA ASN A 125 9.63 6.71 4.20
C ASN A 125 9.47 8.23 4.34
N PHE A 126 9.57 8.77 5.56
CA PHE A 126 9.31 10.19 5.88
C PHE A 126 10.49 10.90 6.56
N VAL A 127 11.61 10.21 6.76
CA VAL A 127 12.86 10.81 7.30
C VAL A 127 13.35 12.06 6.55
N PRO A 128 13.02 12.30 5.26
CA PRO A 128 13.38 13.57 4.64
C PRO A 128 12.76 14.81 5.29
N ILE A 129 11.61 14.69 5.98
CA ILE A 129 11.01 15.80 6.73
C ILE A 129 11.92 16.16 7.91
N ASP A 130 12.25 17.46 8.02
CA ASP A 130 13.06 18.01 9.11
C ASP A 130 12.18 18.62 10.19
N ARG A 131 11.35 19.60 9.81
CA ARG A 131 10.44 20.30 10.70
C ARG A 131 9.27 20.91 9.94
N VAL A 132 8.21 21.27 10.67
CA VAL A 132 7.07 22.01 10.15
C VAL A 132 7.01 23.38 10.82
N GLU A 133 7.08 24.43 10.01
CA GLU A 133 6.91 25.83 10.41
C GLU A 133 5.44 26.22 10.25
N ILE A 134 4.86 26.77 11.29
CA ILE A 134 3.52 27.36 11.25
C ILE A 134 3.65 28.81 10.82
N VAL A 135 3.14 29.15 9.63
CA VAL A 135 3.10 30.52 9.12
C VAL A 135 1.89 31.27 9.68
N ASP A 136 0.74 30.60 9.65
CA ASP A 136 -0.53 31.05 10.25
C ASP A 136 -1.39 29.81 10.56
N PRO A 137 -2.59 29.94 11.20
CA PRO A 137 -3.42 28.77 11.54
C PRO A 137 -3.80 27.87 10.37
N HIS A 138 -3.68 28.34 9.12
CA HIS A 138 -4.05 27.58 7.92
C HIS A 138 -2.98 27.56 6.83
N THR A 139 -1.72 27.90 7.19
CA THR A 139 -0.58 27.82 6.28
C THR A 139 0.62 27.26 7.02
N VAL A 140 1.22 26.22 6.46
CA VAL A 140 2.47 25.64 6.96
C VAL A 140 3.55 25.65 5.89
N ARG A 141 4.81 25.67 6.33
CA ARG A 141 5.98 25.32 5.51
C ARG A 141 6.61 24.06 6.06
N VAL A 142 6.68 23.04 5.22
CA VAL A 142 7.37 21.80 5.55
C VAL A 142 8.79 21.88 5.02
N HIS A 143 9.76 21.83 5.93
CA HIS A 143 11.19 21.86 5.61
C HIS A 143 11.70 20.42 5.53
N THR A 144 12.51 20.13 4.51
CA THR A 144 13.14 18.82 4.31
C THR A 144 14.65 18.93 4.41
N ARG A 145 15.33 17.89 4.91
CA ARG A 145 16.80 17.83 5.07
C ARG A 145 17.55 17.87 3.76
N LYS A 146 16.91 17.46 2.69
CA LYS A 146 17.38 17.46 1.31
C LYS A 146 16.19 17.70 0.38
N PRO A 147 16.41 18.11 -0.88
CA PRO A 147 15.34 18.15 -1.86
C PRO A 147 14.59 16.81 -1.90
N TRP A 148 13.26 16.84 -1.98
CA TRP A 148 12.43 15.62 -1.94
C TRP A 148 11.37 15.64 -3.04
N PRO A 149 11.70 15.19 -4.26
CA PRO A 149 10.83 15.31 -5.45
C PRO A 149 9.46 14.70 -5.31
N ILE A 150 9.31 13.69 -4.45
CA ILE A 150 8.03 12.98 -4.27
C ILE A 150 7.21 13.51 -3.08
N PHE A 151 7.54 14.67 -2.51
CA PHE A 151 6.84 15.19 -1.33
C PHE A 151 5.31 15.15 -1.47
N ALA A 152 4.75 15.73 -2.54
CA ALA A 152 3.30 15.73 -2.77
C ALA A 152 2.74 14.30 -2.91
N LYS A 153 3.48 13.39 -3.58
CA LYS A 153 3.11 11.98 -3.71
C LYS A 153 3.12 11.26 -2.36
N ALA A 154 4.11 11.55 -1.51
CA ALA A 154 4.23 10.99 -0.17
C ALA A 154 3.09 11.46 0.76
N MET A 155 2.62 12.71 0.61
CA MET A 155 1.48 13.23 1.36
C MET A 155 0.14 12.59 0.98
N ALA A 156 0.08 11.79 -0.08
CA ALA A 156 -1.09 10.99 -0.46
C ALA A 156 -1.08 9.57 0.14
N PHE A 157 -0.04 9.16 0.84
CA PHE A 157 -0.03 7.89 1.58
C PHE A 157 -1.03 7.90 2.73
N ALA A 158 -1.58 6.74 3.06
CA ALA A 158 -2.43 6.59 4.24
C ALA A 158 -1.67 6.95 5.53
N GLN A 159 -0.36 6.67 5.57
CA GLN A 159 0.51 6.95 6.70
C GLN A 159 0.75 8.45 6.93
N ALA A 160 0.61 9.28 5.90
CA ALA A 160 0.69 10.75 6.02
C ALA A 160 -0.64 11.38 6.49
N ALA A 161 -1.37 10.66 7.34
CA ALA A 161 -2.64 11.11 7.92
C ALA A 161 -2.44 12.23 8.94
N MET A 162 -3.43 13.12 9.04
CA MET A 162 -3.45 14.18 10.04
C MET A 162 -4.14 13.69 11.32
N TYR A 163 -3.54 13.98 12.45
CA TYR A 163 -3.97 13.56 13.78
C TYR A 163 -4.35 14.76 14.67
N PRO A 164 -5.29 14.58 15.62
CA PRO A 164 -5.68 15.60 16.57
C PRO A 164 -4.63 15.75 17.69
N PRO A 165 -3.89 16.86 17.78
CA PRO A 165 -2.81 17.04 18.76
C PRO A 165 -3.28 16.85 20.20
N LYS A 166 -4.40 17.48 20.60
CA LYS A 166 -4.88 17.43 21.98
C LYS A 166 -5.27 16.03 22.43
N ALA A 167 -5.79 15.20 21.50
CA ALA A 167 -6.16 13.84 21.83
C ALA A 167 -4.95 12.89 21.89
N TYR A 168 -3.87 13.17 21.11
CA TYR A 168 -2.80 12.22 20.90
C TYR A 168 -1.42 12.66 21.43
N GLU A 169 -1.28 13.88 21.95
CA GLU A 169 -0.05 14.31 22.60
C GLU A 169 0.32 13.39 23.76
N GLY A 170 1.57 12.90 23.78
CA GLY A 170 2.06 11.95 24.78
C GLY A 170 1.50 10.52 24.66
N LYS A 171 0.69 10.20 23.63
CA LYS A 171 0.13 8.87 23.42
C LYS A 171 0.99 8.04 22.47
N ASP A 172 1.13 6.77 22.80
CA ASP A 172 1.83 5.80 21.97
C ASP A 172 0.95 5.23 20.85
N SER A 173 1.56 4.45 19.97
CA SER A 173 0.88 3.80 18.85
C SER A 173 -0.20 2.80 19.30
N THR A 174 -0.02 2.16 20.45
CA THR A 174 -1.00 1.20 21.00
C THR A 174 -2.29 1.91 21.40
N TYR A 175 -2.15 3.06 22.06
CA TYR A 175 -3.30 3.89 22.43
C TYR A 175 -4.04 4.38 21.19
N ILE A 176 -3.32 4.92 20.19
CA ILE A 176 -3.90 5.45 18.95
C ILE A 176 -4.63 4.34 18.17
N SER A 177 -4.04 3.15 18.08
CA SER A 177 -4.65 2.01 17.41
C SER A 177 -5.97 1.56 18.06
N LYS A 178 -6.11 1.71 19.38
CA LYS A 178 -7.34 1.39 20.12
C LYS A 178 -8.37 2.52 20.12
N ASN A 179 -7.96 3.74 19.86
CA ASN A 179 -8.78 4.96 19.89
C ASN A 179 -8.58 5.80 18.63
N PRO A 180 -8.87 5.28 17.44
CA PRO A 180 -8.59 5.99 16.20
C PRO A 180 -9.54 7.20 16.02
N ILE A 181 -8.95 8.39 15.89
CA ILE A 181 -9.64 9.67 15.69
C ILE A 181 -9.02 10.36 14.48
N GLY A 182 -9.81 10.62 13.45
CA GLY A 182 -9.39 11.32 12.23
C GLY A 182 -10.44 12.31 11.76
N THR A 183 -10.26 12.80 10.52
CA THR A 183 -11.18 13.71 9.83
C THR A 183 -12.06 13.00 8.80
N GLY A 184 -11.91 11.69 8.66
CA GLY A 184 -12.46 10.90 7.57
C GLY A 184 -13.99 10.76 7.55
N PRO A 185 -14.51 10.17 6.45
CA PRO A 185 -15.95 10.01 6.24
C PRO A 185 -16.61 9.02 7.20
N TYR A 186 -15.85 8.22 7.91
CA TYR A 186 -16.36 7.25 8.90
C TYR A 186 -15.65 7.40 10.23
N ARG A 187 -16.38 7.05 11.31
CA ARG A 187 -15.90 7.00 12.69
C ARG A 187 -15.72 5.55 13.12
N TYR A 188 -14.73 5.29 13.93
CA TYR A 188 -14.50 3.98 14.55
C TYR A 188 -15.58 3.68 15.61
N VAL A 189 -16.09 2.44 15.58
CA VAL A 189 -17.04 1.94 16.58
C VAL A 189 -16.38 0.86 17.43
N ARG A 190 -15.89 -0.23 16.81
CA ARG A 190 -15.23 -1.32 17.52
C ARG A 190 -14.37 -2.17 16.61
N TRP A 191 -13.45 -2.89 17.21
CA TRP A 191 -12.64 -3.94 16.58
C TRP A 191 -12.65 -5.18 17.47
N ALA A 192 -13.29 -6.25 17.00
CA ALA A 192 -13.15 -7.60 17.50
C ALA A 192 -12.11 -8.30 16.64
N LYS A 193 -10.92 -8.53 17.20
CA LYS A 193 -9.79 -9.07 16.45
C LYS A 193 -10.14 -10.43 15.83
N ASP A 194 -9.75 -10.62 14.57
CA ASP A 194 -10.01 -11.80 13.74
C ASP A 194 -11.51 -12.07 13.47
N GLU A 195 -12.40 -11.15 13.86
CA GLU A 195 -13.83 -11.25 13.63
C GLU A 195 -14.35 -10.13 12.73
N GLU A 196 -14.33 -8.89 13.22
CA GLU A 196 -14.78 -7.73 12.45
C GLU A 196 -14.31 -6.39 13.00
N ILE A 197 -14.22 -5.39 12.11
CA ILE A 197 -14.10 -3.98 12.46
C ILE A 197 -15.32 -3.24 11.95
N VAL A 198 -15.95 -2.46 12.82
CA VAL A 198 -17.17 -1.71 12.51
C VAL A 198 -16.89 -0.22 12.52
N LEU A 199 -17.32 0.43 11.46
CA LEU A 199 -17.24 1.89 11.27
C LEU A 199 -18.64 2.44 11.02
N GLU A 200 -18.90 3.67 11.45
CA GLU A 200 -20.16 4.37 11.26
C GLU A 200 -19.95 5.69 10.51
N ALA A 201 -20.91 6.07 9.69
CA ALA A 201 -20.86 7.30 8.89
C ALA A 201 -20.62 8.55 9.75
N ASN A 202 -19.69 9.40 9.35
CA ASN A 202 -19.54 10.74 9.89
C ASN A 202 -20.51 11.68 9.16
N GLU A 203 -21.70 11.89 9.73
CA GLU A 203 -22.71 12.77 9.12
C GLU A 203 -22.26 14.22 8.98
N GLN A 204 -21.26 14.63 9.79
CA GLN A 204 -20.65 15.97 9.74
C GLN A 204 -19.38 16.02 8.88
N TYR A 205 -19.20 15.03 8.01
CA TYR A 205 -18.01 15.00 7.16
C TYR A 205 -17.96 16.23 6.24
N TRP A 206 -16.83 16.89 6.20
CA TRP A 206 -16.66 18.18 5.51
C TRP A 206 -16.89 18.14 3.98
N ARG A 207 -16.86 16.96 3.35
CA ARG A 207 -17.23 16.75 1.95
C ARG A 207 -18.70 16.30 1.77
N GLY A 208 -19.50 16.30 2.81
CA GLY A 208 -20.83 15.75 2.85
C GLY A 208 -20.87 14.32 3.40
N ALA A 209 -21.97 13.97 4.05
CA ALA A 209 -22.17 12.64 4.65
C ALA A 209 -22.03 11.53 3.60
N PRO A 210 -21.33 10.41 3.92
CA PRO A 210 -21.28 9.27 3.01
C PRO A 210 -22.66 8.61 2.90
N LYS A 211 -22.93 7.94 1.78
CA LYS A 211 -24.24 7.30 1.54
C LYS A 211 -24.47 6.07 2.41
N ILE A 212 -23.42 5.27 2.63
CA ILE A 212 -23.47 4.04 3.43
C ILE A 212 -23.35 4.40 4.91
N LYS A 213 -24.32 3.96 5.74
CA LYS A 213 -24.33 4.24 7.17
C LYS A 213 -23.29 3.44 7.95
N THR A 214 -23.22 2.13 7.70
CA THR A 214 -22.32 1.23 8.46
C THR A 214 -21.39 0.49 7.50
N VAL A 215 -20.10 0.52 7.80
CA VAL A 215 -19.08 -0.25 7.10
C VAL A 215 -18.48 -1.29 8.04
N VAL A 216 -18.47 -2.54 7.60
CA VAL A 216 -17.89 -3.65 8.35
C VAL A 216 -16.78 -4.27 7.53
N PHE A 217 -15.60 -4.39 8.12
CA PHE A 217 -14.50 -5.18 7.56
C PHE A 217 -14.42 -6.52 8.29
N ARG A 218 -14.39 -7.62 7.53
CA ARG A 218 -14.28 -8.99 8.07
C ARG A 218 -13.05 -9.68 7.49
N PRO A 219 -12.14 -10.20 8.31
CA PRO A 219 -11.06 -11.06 7.85
C PRO A 219 -11.62 -12.45 7.54
N ILE A 220 -11.49 -12.92 6.31
CA ILE A 220 -11.84 -14.27 5.88
C ILE A 220 -10.67 -14.85 5.09
N PRO A 221 -9.72 -15.55 5.74
CA PRO A 221 -8.50 -16.03 5.10
C PRO A 221 -8.74 -17.09 4.01
N ASP A 222 -9.70 -17.99 4.24
CA ASP A 222 -10.03 -19.03 3.28
C ASP A 222 -10.80 -18.47 2.07
N ASP A 223 -10.26 -18.71 0.89
CA ASP A 223 -10.79 -18.19 -0.37
C ASP A 223 -12.20 -18.76 -0.69
N ALA A 224 -12.41 -20.05 -0.46
CA ALA A 224 -13.68 -20.72 -0.77
C ALA A 224 -14.78 -20.24 0.19
N VAL A 225 -14.45 -20.09 1.47
CA VAL A 225 -15.35 -19.52 2.49
C VAL A 225 -15.70 -18.07 2.14
N ARG A 226 -14.73 -17.28 1.71
CA ARG A 226 -14.94 -15.87 1.31
C ARG A 226 -15.86 -15.75 0.10
N VAL A 227 -15.68 -16.61 -0.91
CA VAL A 227 -16.55 -16.67 -2.09
C VAL A 227 -17.96 -17.15 -1.73
N ALA A 228 -18.09 -18.18 -0.90
CA ALA A 228 -19.39 -18.68 -0.44
C ALA A 228 -20.16 -17.60 0.36
N ALA A 229 -19.49 -16.89 1.27
CA ALA A 229 -20.10 -15.79 2.02
C ALA A 229 -20.61 -14.67 1.10
N LEU A 230 -19.87 -14.36 0.01
CA LEU A 230 -20.32 -13.40 -0.99
C LEU A 230 -21.56 -13.89 -1.75
N GLN A 231 -21.59 -15.14 -2.18
CA GLN A 231 -22.72 -15.72 -2.89
C GLN A 231 -23.98 -15.83 -2.02
N ASN A 232 -23.81 -16.12 -0.74
CA ASN A 232 -24.91 -16.16 0.23
C ASN A 232 -25.43 -14.75 0.62
N GLY A 233 -24.66 -13.69 0.31
CA GLY A 233 -25.01 -12.31 0.66
C GLY A 233 -24.66 -11.92 2.09
N GLU A 234 -23.78 -12.68 2.74
CA GLU A 234 -23.24 -12.35 4.07
C GLU A 234 -22.23 -11.22 4.01
N ILE A 235 -21.58 -11.07 2.85
CA ILE A 235 -20.66 -9.96 2.50
C ILE A 235 -21.06 -9.33 1.16
N ASP A 236 -20.70 -8.07 0.96
CA ASP A 236 -21.02 -7.30 -0.25
C ASP A 236 -19.84 -7.12 -1.19
N LEU A 237 -18.63 -7.13 -0.65
CA LEU A 237 -17.38 -7.02 -1.40
C LEU A 237 -16.36 -8.00 -0.86
N ALA A 238 -15.79 -8.83 -1.73
CA ALA A 238 -14.70 -9.74 -1.42
C ALA A 238 -13.44 -9.36 -2.20
N VAL A 239 -12.30 -9.22 -1.53
CA VAL A 239 -11.00 -9.00 -2.17
C VAL A 239 -10.34 -10.34 -2.51
N ASN A 240 -9.32 -10.31 -3.38
CA ASN A 240 -8.46 -11.46 -3.70
C ASN A 240 -9.28 -12.71 -4.12
N ILE A 241 -10.22 -12.53 -5.03
CA ILE A 241 -10.94 -13.68 -5.60
C ILE A 241 -9.95 -14.55 -6.36
N PRO A 242 -9.85 -15.86 -6.05
CA PRO A 242 -9.00 -16.76 -6.82
C PRO A 242 -9.44 -16.84 -8.28
N PRO A 243 -8.51 -16.76 -9.24
CA PRO A 243 -8.84 -16.76 -10.67
C PRO A 243 -9.72 -17.93 -11.09
N HIS A 244 -9.47 -19.15 -10.58
CA HIS A 244 -10.27 -20.34 -10.88
C HIS A 244 -11.72 -20.27 -10.37
N LEU A 245 -12.02 -19.41 -9.40
CA LEU A 245 -13.38 -19.15 -8.89
C LEU A 245 -14.07 -17.98 -9.61
N ALA A 246 -13.35 -17.22 -10.43
CA ALA A 246 -13.94 -16.11 -11.18
C ALA A 246 -15.14 -16.53 -12.06
N PRO A 247 -15.10 -17.67 -12.81
CA PRO A 247 -16.27 -18.13 -13.56
C PRO A 247 -17.48 -18.50 -12.70
N VAL A 248 -17.25 -18.91 -11.46
CA VAL A 248 -18.34 -19.21 -10.50
C VAL A 248 -19.05 -17.94 -10.06
N ILE A 249 -18.30 -16.86 -9.84
CA ILE A 249 -18.84 -15.55 -9.51
C ILE A 249 -19.61 -14.95 -10.69
N ASP A 250 -19.05 -15.00 -11.91
CA ASP A 250 -19.67 -14.40 -13.09
C ASP A 250 -21.02 -15.02 -13.47
N ARG A 251 -21.20 -16.32 -13.21
CA ARG A 251 -22.46 -17.03 -13.44
C ARG A 251 -23.50 -16.81 -12.34
N HIS A 252 -23.11 -16.28 -11.20
CA HIS A 252 -24.02 -16.16 -10.07
C HIS A 252 -24.95 -14.93 -10.21
N PRO A 253 -26.28 -15.05 -10.00
CA PRO A 253 -27.23 -13.98 -10.31
C PRO A 253 -27.05 -12.73 -9.44
N ARG A 254 -26.56 -12.87 -8.21
CA ARG A 254 -26.47 -11.76 -7.23
C ARG A 254 -25.10 -11.09 -7.15
N VAL A 255 -24.06 -11.67 -7.76
CA VAL A 255 -22.70 -11.13 -7.67
C VAL A 255 -22.08 -10.93 -9.05
N THR A 256 -21.01 -10.18 -9.12
CA THR A 256 -20.25 -9.91 -10.34
C THR A 256 -18.78 -9.75 -10.01
N LEU A 257 -17.92 -9.94 -11.01
CA LEU A 257 -16.49 -9.72 -10.90
C LEU A 257 -16.15 -8.27 -11.25
N SER A 258 -15.29 -7.65 -10.46
CA SER A 258 -14.63 -6.38 -10.80
C SER A 258 -13.13 -6.59 -10.78
N THR A 259 -12.43 -6.22 -11.84
CA THR A 259 -10.98 -6.47 -11.98
C THR A 259 -10.21 -5.19 -12.24
N ALA A 260 -9.00 -5.11 -11.73
CA ALA A 260 -8.05 -4.04 -12.05
C ALA A 260 -6.62 -4.58 -12.08
N PRO A 261 -5.77 -4.21 -13.08
CA PRO A 261 -4.33 -4.39 -12.97
C PRO A 261 -3.82 -3.59 -11.78
N SER A 262 -3.20 -4.27 -10.82
CA SER A 262 -2.64 -3.65 -9.63
C SER A 262 -1.28 -3.00 -9.92
N VAL A 263 -0.90 -2.01 -9.14
CA VAL A 263 0.50 -1.55 -9.09
C VAL A 263 1.39 -2.48 -8.26
N ARG A 264 0.80 -3.51 -7.67
CA ARG A 264 1.51 -4.50 -6.88
C ARG A 264 2.27 -5.48 -7.77
N THR A 265 3.53 -5.70 -7.42
CA THR A 265 4.31 -6.84 -7.91
C THR A 265 4.52 -7.86 -6.79
N ILE A 266 4.55 -9.13 -7.14
CA ILE A 266 4.87 -10.24 -6.24
C ILE A 266 6.28 -10.69 -6.55
N GLN A 267 7.08 -10.89 -5.51
CA GLN A 267 8.49 -11.25 -5.61
C GLN A 267 8.96 -12.09 -4.43
N LEU A 268 10.10 -12.75 -4.62
CA LEU A 268 10.85 -13.35 -3.52
C LEU A 268 12.04 -12.46 -3.20
N LEU A 269 12.17 -12.08 -1.93
CA LEU A 269 13.33 -11.38 -1.41
C LEU A 269 14.35 -12.36 -0.84
N TYR A 270 15.62 -11.99 -0.92
CA TYR A 270 16.76 -12.79 -0.46
C TYR A 270 17.45 -12.17 0.74
N TYR A 271 17.91 -13.00 1.64
CA TYR A 271 18.86 -12.57 2.67
C TYR A 271 20.28 -12.64 2.11
N THR A 272 20.91 -11.49 1.98
CA THR A 272 22.34 -11.36 1.65
C THR A 272 23.14 -10.91 2.86
N HIS A 273 22.48 -10.19 3.80
CA HIS A 273 23.08 -9.66 5.02
C HIS A 273 22.16 -9.87 6.22
N GLN A 274 22.77 -9.94 7.37
CA GLN A 274 22.08 -9.88 8.66
C GLN A 274 21.91 -8.42 9.06
N MET A 275 20.74 -8.09 9.60
CA MET A 275 20.39 -6.77 10.10
C MET A 275 20.07 -6.86 11.60
N ASP A 276 20.41 -5.81 12.34
CA ASP A 276 19.96 -5.65 13.73
C ASP A 276 18.52 -5.07 13.80
N ALA A 277 18.03 -4.92 15.02
CA ALA A 277 16.70 -4.36 15.27
C ALA A 277 16.56 -2.87 14.87
N GLN A 278 17.64 -2.20 14.55
CA GLN A 278 17.70 -0.83 14.03
C GLN A 278 17.93 -0.82 12.51
N HIS A 279 17.77 -1.96 11.84
CA HIS A 279 17.96 -2.16 10.40
C HIS A 279 19.38 -1.84 9.90
N LYS A 280 20.40 -1.96 10.77
CA LYS A 280 21.80 -1.78 10.39
C LYS A 280 22.41 -3.12 10.03
N VAL A 281 23.35 -3.07 9.11
CA VAL A 281 24.13 -4.25 8.70
C VAL A 281 24.99 -4.74 9.85
N VAL A 282 24.84 -6.02 10.22
CA VAL A 282 25.67 -6.72 11.20
C VAL A 282 26.81 -7.47 10.50
N GLY A 283 26.52 -8.08 9.35
CA GLY A 283 27.46 -8.82 8.54
C GLY A 283 26.79 -9.59 7.41
N PRO A 284 27.55 -10.36 6.63
CA PRO A 284 26.99 -11.24 5.61
C PRO A 284 26.05 -12.28 6.23
N TYR A 285 25.01 -12.67 5.50
CA TYR A 285 24.15 -13.78 5.88
C TYR A 285 24.93 -15.11 5.78
N ALA A 286 24.80 -15.98 6.77
CA ALA A 286 25.51 -17.27 6.83
C ALA A 286 24.79 -18.36 6.03
N GLY A 287 24.30 -18.08 4.83
CA GLY A 287 23.57 -19.02 3.98
C GLY A 287 23.88 -18.84 2.50
N PRO A 288 23.43 -19.77 1.64
CA PRO A 288 23.83 -19.79 0.24
C PRO A 288 23.34 -18.57 -0.57
N THR A 289 22.29 -17.88 -0.11
CA THR A 289 21.75 -16.68 -0.79
C THR A 289 22.66 -15.45 -0.72
N VAL A 290 23.75 -15.48 0.06
CA VAL A 290 24.78 -14.43 0.02
C VAL A 290 25.49 -14.39 -1.33
N ASP A 291 25.67 -15.55 -1.98
CA ASP A 291 26.31 -15.64 -3.29
C ASP A 291 25.33 -15.21 -4.41
N ARG A 292 25.74 -14.21 -5.19
CA ARG A 292 24.97 -13.71 -6.34
C ARG A 292 24.68 -14.81 -7.37
N ARG A 293 25.59 -15.76 -7.56
CA ARG A 293 25.40 -16.89 -8.50
C ARG A 293 24.26 -17.78 -8.06
N VAL A 294 24.12 -18.04 -6.76
CA VAL A 294 22.98 -18.80 -6.21
C VAL A 294 21.66 -18.06 -6.45
N ARG A 295 21.62 -16.76 -6.15
CA ARG A 295 20.41 -15.94 -6.39
C ARG A 295 20.05 -15.91 -7.90
N ARG A 296 21.08 -15.78 -8.76
CA ARG A 296 20.87 -15.82 -10.21
C ARG A 296 20.37 -17.19 -10.67
N ALA A 297 20.91 -18.27 -10.13
CA ALA A 297 20.44 -19.63 -10.39
C ALA A 297 18.96 -19.78 -10.03
N MET A 298 18.55 -19.29 -8.87
CA MET A 298 17.16 -19.29 -8.45
C MET A 298 16.26 -18.50 -9.44
N ASN A 299 16.71 -17.31 -9.86
CA ASN A 299 15.94 -16.46 -10.79
C ASN A 299 15.72 -17.10 -12.17
N VAL A 300 16.70 -17.85 -12.70
CA VAL A 300 16.58 -18.52 -14.00
C VAL A 300 15.98 -19.94 -13.90
N ALA A 301 15.87 -20.50 -12.68
CA ALA A 301 15.24 -21.80 -12.45
C ALA A 301 13.71 -21.76 -12.54
N VAL A 302 13.09 -20.58 -12.36
CA VAL A 302 11.64 -20.43 -12.25
C VAL A 302 11.02 -19.97 -13.57
N ASP A 303 10.13 -20.81 -14.13
CA ASP A 303 9.25 -20.43 -15.25
C ASP A 303 8.01 -19.70 -14.69
N VAL A 304 8.09 -18.38 -14.70
CA VAL A 304 6.99 -17.53 -14.22
C VAL A 304 5.81 -17.51 -15.20
N ASP A 305 6.02 -17.76 -16.49
CA ASP A 305 4.91 -17.87 -17.46
C ASP A 305 4.09 -19.14 -17.19
N GLU A 306 4.75 -20.25 -16.85
CA GLU A 306 4.07 -21.47 -16.37
C GLU A 306 3.27 -21.16 -15.09
N LEU A 307 3.87 -20.49 -14.12
CA LEU A 307 3.22 -20.09 -12.87
C LEU A 307 1.96 -19.25 -13.13
N ILE A 308 2.06 -18.21 -13.97
CA ILE A 308 0.91 -17.36 -14.32
C ILE A 308 -0.18 -18.19 -14.99
N ARG A 309 0.18 -19.10 -15.90
CA ARG A 309 -0.78 -19.92 -16.62
C ARG A 309 -1.48 -20.94 -15.70
N THR A 310 -0.72 -21.63 -14.84
CA THR A 310 -1.22 -22.80 -14.10
C THR A 310 -1.77 -22.49 -12.72
N VAL A 311 -1.22 -21.48 -12.03
CA VAL A 311 -1.66 -21.09 -10.67
C VAL A 311 -2.61 -19.91 -10.72
N LEU A 312 -2.41 -18.97 -11.65
CA LEU A 312 -3.15 -17.71 -11.71
C LEU A 312 -4.14 -17.63 -12.88
N ASP A 313 -4.39 -18.74 -13.61
CA ASP A 313 -5.28 -18.78 -14.78
C ASP A 313 -5.05 -17.62 -15.76
N GLY A 314 -3.80 -17.28 -16.00
CA GLY A 314 -3.39 -16.16 -16.86
C GLY A 314 -3.57 -14.78 -16.25
N LYS A 315 -3.96 -14.65 -14.99
CA LYS A 315 -4.20 -13.36 -14.31
C LYS A 315 -2.93 -12.83 -13.62
N GLY A 316 -1.93 -12.53 -14.42
CA GLY A 316 -0.67 -11.93 -14.00
C GLY A 316 0.07 -11.36 -15.21
N VAL A 317 0.95 -10.39 -14.98
CA VAL A 317 1.82 -9.81 -16.02
C VAL A 317 3.27 -9.98 -15.61
N ARG A 318 4.10 -10.58 -16.49
CA ARG A 318 5.54 -10.71 -16.23
C ARG A 318 6.20 -9.36 -16.04
N VAL A 319 7.10 -9.27 -15.06
CA VAL A 319 7.88 -8.07 -14.77
C VAL A 319 9.38 -8.38 -14.74
N ALA A 320 10.21 -7.42 -15.17
CA ALA A 320 11.66 -7.52 -15.11
C ALA A 320 12.24 -7.08 -13.76
N THR A 321 11.56 -6.18 -13.10
CA THR A 321 11.89 -5.63 -11.77
C THR A 321 10.61 -5.53 -10.94
N MET A 322 10.68 -4.89 -9.78
CA MET A 322 9.49 -4.61 -8.96
C MET A 322 8.67 -3.41 -9.44
N LEU A 323 9.07 -2.76 -10.52
CA LEU A 323 8.35 -1.61 -11.11
C LEU A 323 7.41 -2.09 -12.22
N THR A 324 6.21 -1.51 -12.26
CA THR A 324 5.28 -1.62 -13.39
C THR A 324 5.37 -0.37 -14.25
N ASP A 325 4.78 -0.38 -15.42
CA ASP A 325 4.75 0.76 -16.37
C ASP A 325 4.08 2.04 -15.81
N ARG A 326 3.38 1.92 -14.67
CA ARG A 326 2.78 3.05 -13.95
C ARG A 326 3.74 3.75 -12.99
N HIS A 327 4.89 3.14 -12.70
CA HIS A 327 5.84 3.72 -11.77
C HIS A 327 6.83 4.65 -12.49
N PHE A 328 7.05 5.84 -11.92
CA PHE A 328 8.22 6.64 -12.28
C PHE A 328 9.49 5.84 -11.95
N GLY A 329 10.40 5.78 -12.90
CA GLY A 329 11.61 4.96 -12.81
C GLY A 329 11.52 3.62 -13.54
N PHE A 330 10.37 3.25 -14.10
CA PHE A 330 10.22 2.03 -14.89
C PHE A 330 11.11 2.09 -16.14
N ASP A 331 11.91 1.03 -16.36
CA ASP A 331 12.79 0.89 -17.53
C ASP A 331 12.18 -0.10 -18.53
N ARG A 332 11.68 0.42 -19.65
CA ARG A 332 11.05 -0.38 -20.74
C ARG A 332 12.03 -1.27 -21.49
N GLU A 333 13.33 -1.01 -21.41
CA GLU A 333 14.35 -1.81 -22.07
C GLU A 333 14.63 -3.12 -21.33
N LEU A 334 14.44 -3.14 -20.01
CA LEU A 334 14.59 -4.36 -19.21
C LEU A 334 13.50 -5.36 -19.53
N LYS A 335 13.90 -6.60 -19.76
CA LYS A 335 13.00 -7.72 -20.06
C LYS A 335 13.07 -8.76 -18.93
N PRO A 336 11.96 -9.43 -18.62
CA PRO A 336 11.95 -10.54 -17.68
C PRO A 336 12.93 -11.63 -18.11
N LEU A 337 13.58 -12.26 -17.14
CA LEU A 337 14.51 -13.34 -17.39
C LEU A 337 13.77 -14.55 -17.99
N ARG A 338 14.37 -15.18 -19.00
CA ARG A 338 13.87 -16.47 -19.51
C ARG A 338 14.30 -17.59 -18.59
N PRO A 339 13.44 -18.60 -18.35
CA PRO A 339 13.83 -19.75 -17.56
C PRO A 339 14.91 -20.55 -18.30
N ASP A 340 15.94 -20.96 -17.55
CA ASP A 340 17.04 -21.81 -18.02
C ASP A 340 17.54 -22.71 -16.87
N PRO A 341 16.89 -23.87 -16.63
CA PRO A 341 17.30 -24.78 -15.57
C PRO A 341 18.74 -25.32 -15.74
N ALA A 342 19.22 -25.43 -16.99
CA ALA A 342 20.59 -25.85 -17.25
C ALA A 342 21.61 -24.77 -16.81
N GLN A 343 21.30 -23.49 -17.06
CA GLN A 343 22.08 -22.38 -16.53
C GLN A 343 22.03 -22.36 -14.99
N ALA A 344 20.88 -22.64 -14.37
CA ALA A 344 20.75 -22.72 -12.93
C ALA A 344 21.71 -23.75 -12.33
N ALA A 345 21.74 -24.95 -12.89
CA ALA A 345 22.65 -26.01 -12.45
C ALA A 345 24.13 -25.62 -12.59
N ARG A 346 24.52 -24.98 -13.69
CA ARG A 346 25.90 -24.48 -13.90
C ARG A 346 26.26 -23.44 -12.84
N LEU A 347 25.40 -22.44 -12.61
CA LEU A 347 25.62 -21.40 -11.62
C LEU A 347 25.76 -21.94 -10.20
N LEU A 348 24.97 -22.97 -9.84
CA LEU A 348 25.10 -23.65 -8.54
C LEU A 348 26.44 -24.37 -8.42
N ALA A 349 26.88 -25.08 -9.44
CA ALA A 349 28.18 -25.77 -9.46
C ALA A 349 29.34 -24.76 -9.34
N GLU A 350 29.29 -23.64 -10.09
CA GLU A 350 30.26 -22.54 -10.01
C GLU A 350 30.30 -21.88 -8.62
N ALA A 351 29.15 -21.85 -7.93
CA ALA A 351 29.04 -21.36 -6.56
C ALA A 351 29.51 -22.37 -5.49
N GLY A 352 29.99 -23.56 -5.90
CA GLY A 352 30.45 -24.61 -4.99
C GLY A 352 29.36 -25.60 -4.54
N HIS A 353 28.22 -25.60 -5.21
CA HIS A 353 27.07 -26.45 -4.88
C HIS A 353 26.67 -27.42 -6.01
N PRO A 354 27.59 -28.28 -6.52
CA PRO A 354 27.28 -29.17 -7.65
C PRO A 354 26.19 -30.20 -7.34
N ASN A 355 25.96 -30.51 -6.05
CA ASN A 355 24.93 -31.41 -5.57
C ASN A 355 23.64 -30.71 -5.13
N GLY A 356 23.50 -29.41 -5.45
CA GLY A 356 22.38 -28.59 -5.05
C GLY A 356 22.47 -28.05 -3.62
N ILE A 357 21.42 -27.36 -3.20
CA ILE A 357 21.29 -26.71 -1.88
C ILE A 357 19.90 -26.94 -1.30
N ASP A 358 19.79 -26.76 0.04
CA ASP A 358 18.53 -26.77 0.76
C ASP A 358 18.12 -25.33 1.14
N ILE A 359 16.88 -24.96 0.83
CA ILE A 359 16.33 -23.60 1.07
C ILE A 359 14.96 -23.71 1.73
N VAL A 360 14.69 -22.83 2.67
CA VAL A 360 13.33 -22.57 3.17
C VAL A 360 12.78 -21.33 2.45
N LEU A 361 11.58 -21.45 1.89
CA LEU A 361 10.81 -20.34 1.33
C LEU A 361 9.64 -20.03 2.26
N ASN A 362 9.67 -18.87 2.88
CA ASN A 362 8.61 -18.42 3.76
C ASN A 362 7.61 -17.54 2.98
N SER A 363 6.31 -17.75 3.19
CA SER A 363 5.22 -17.04 2.51
C SER A 363 4.10 -16.72 3.49
N PRO A 364 3.38 -15.61 3.32
CA PRO A 364 2.09 -15.44 3.97
C PRO A 364 1.06 -16.41 3.38
N GLN A 365 -0.09 -16.52 4.03
CA GLN A 365 -1.26 -17.22 3.53
C GLN A 365 -2.48 -16.30 3.61
N GLY A 366 -3.21 -16.18 2.51
CA GLY A 366 -4.46 -15.41 2.40
C GLY A 366 -4.26 -13.89 2.25
N ARG A 367 -3.01 -13.41 2.11
CA ARG A 367 -2.71 -11.98 1.93
C ARG A 367 -2.74 -11.57 0.45
N TYR A 368 -2.19 -12.38 -0.44
CA TYR A 368 -2.15 -12.14 -1.88
C TYR A 368 -2.95 -13.20 -2.61
N VAL A 369 -3.26 -12.96 -3.88
CA VAL A 369 -3.95 -13.94 -4.72
C VAL A 369 -3.11 -15.21 -4.81
N ARG A 370 -3.60 -16.30 -4.20
CA ARG A 370 -2.98 -17.63 -4.21
C ARG A 370 -1.53 -17.67 -3.72
N ASP A 371 -1.19 -16.86 -2.73
CA ASP A 371 0.18 -16.73 -2.21
C ASP A 371 0.78 -18.07 -1.76
N LYS A 372 0.02 -18.92 -1.08
CA LYS A 372 0.44 -20.26 -0.69
C LYS A 372 0.79 -21.12 -1.90
N GLU A 373 -0.13 -21.22 -2.87
CA GLU A 373 0.06 -22.06 -4.07
C GLU A 373 1.16 -21.52 -4.98
N VAL A 374 1.35 -20.20 -5.02
CA VAL A 374 2.50 -19.58 -5.69
C VAL A 374 3.81 -20.01 -5.04
N ALA A 375 3.90 -19.96 -3.70
CA ALA A 375 5.10 -20.40 -2.99
C ALA A 375 5.38 -21.91 -3.19
N GLU A 376 4.33 -22.75 -3.17
CA GLU A 376 4.44 -24.19 -3.42
C GLU A 376 4.91 -24.47 -4.86
N ALA A 377 4.33 -23.82 -5.86
CA ALA A 377 4.70 -24.00 -7.27
C ALA A 377 6.14 -23.55 -7.55
N VAL A 378 6.55 -22.39 -7.02
CA VAL A 378 7.94 -21.91 -7.11
C VAL A 378 8.89 -22.89 -6.42
N SER A 379 8.55 -23.39 -5.22
CA SER A 379 9.36 -24.38 -4.50
C SER A 379 9.54 -25.67 -5.31
N GLY A 380 8.49 -26.14 -5.99
CA GLY A 380 8.55 -27.29 -6.88
C GLY A 380 9.48 -27.07 -8.08
N GLN A 381 9.42 -25.90 -8.71
CA GLN A 381 10.31 -25.54 -9.83
C GLN A 381 11.78 -25.43 -9.38
N LEU A 382 12.05 -24.77 -8.26
CA LEU A 382 13.38 -24.66 -7.68
C LEU A 382 13.96 -26.05 -7.35
N THR A 383 13.15 -26.93 -6.76
CA THR A 383 13.57 -28.30 -6.40
C THR A 383 13.97 -29.12 -7.63
N ARG A 384 13.23 -29.00 -8.75
CA ARG A 384 13.59 -29.64 -10.02
C ARG A 384 14.93 -29.15 -10.58
N ALA A 385 15.33 -27.91 -10.26
CA ALA A 385 16.61 -27.32 -10.67
C ALA A 385 17.76 -27.57 -9.65
N GLY A 386 17.58 -28.47 -8.68
CA GLY A 386 18.59 -28.81 -7.67
C GLY A 386 18.59 -27.90 -6.43
N ILE A 387 17.63 -27.02 -6.31
CA ILE A 387 17.46 -26.14 -5.14
C ILE A 387 16.29 -26.71 -4.32
N ARG A 388 16.58 -27.70 -3.47
CA ARG A 388 15.56 -28.38 -2.65
C ARG A 388 14.90 -27.37 -1.70
N THR A 389 13.69 -26.96 -2.06
CA THR A 389 12.99 -25.85 -1.41
C THR A 389 11.82 -26.36 -0.58
N THR A 390 11.81 -26.02 0.71
CA THR A 390 10.70 -26.32 1.62
C THR A 390 9.84 -25.06 1.80
N PRO A 391 8.63 -25.01 1.27
CA PRO A 391 7.72 -23.88 1.52
C PRO A 391 7.15 -23.94 2.93
N ARG A 392 7.05 -22.78 3.59
CA ARG A 392 6.39 -22.60 4.90
C ARG A 392 5.44 -21.42 4.81
N THR A 393 4.21 -21.61 5.25
CA THR A 393 3.18 -20.56 5.23
C THR A 393 2.80 -20.12 6.63
N TYR A 394 2.43 -18.84 6.76
CA TYR A 394 2.15 -18.19 8.02
C TYR A 394 0.92 -17.29 7.90
N GLU A 395 0.18 -17.14 9.00
CA GLU A 395 -0.80 -16.07 9.13
C GLU A 395 -0.09 -14.71 8.98
N TRP A 396 -0.79 -13.74 8.35
CA TRP A 396 -0.20 -12.47 7.93
C TRP A 396 0.40 -11.64 9.08
N GLY A 397 -0.32 -11.48 10.19
CA GLY A 397 0.15 -10.70 11.32
C GLY A 397 1.41 -11.31 11.95
N ASN A 398 1.45 -12.65 12.09
CA ASN A 398 2.63 -13.37 12.55
C ASN A 398 3.78 -13.26 11.56
N TYR A 399 3.49 -13.39 10.26
CA TYR A 399 4.50 -13.24 9.20
C TYR A 399 5.21 -11.89 9.24
N LEU A 400 4.44 -10.81 9.40
CA LEU A 400 5.03 -9.48 9.50
C LEU A 400 5.76 -9.26 10.84
N ASN A 401 5.06 -9.47 11.95
CA ASN A 401 5.53 -9.03 13.27
C ASN A 401 6.65 -9.91 13.83
N SER A 402 6.57 -11.23 13.61
CA SER A 402 7.50 -12.19 14.19
C SER A 402 8.62 -12.60 13.23
N MET A 403 8.51 -12.23 11.93
CA MET A 403 9.48 -12.62 10.91
C MET A 403 10.00 -11.44 10.08
N ALA A 404 9.16 -10.76 9.29
CA ALA A 404 9.62 -9.79 8.31
C ALA A 404 10.21 -8.52 8.97
N TYR A 405 9.50 -7.92 9.91
CA TYR A 405 9.95 -6.71 10.61
C TYR A 405 11.15 -6.93 11.54
N VAL A 406 11.40 -8.18 11.93
CA VAL A 406 12.51 -8.54 12.82
C VAL A 406 13.63 -9.30 12.09
N HIS A 407 13.63 -9.25 10.75
CA HIS A 407 14.64 -9.87 9.90
C HIS A 407 14.84 -11.39 10.13
N LYS A 408 13.71 -12.13 10.28
CA LYS A 408 13.70 -13.58 10.45
C LYS A 408 12.95 -14.33 9.34
N ALA A 409 12.47 -13.61 8.31
CA ALA A 409 11.72 -14.22 7.22
C ALA A 409 12.58 -14.98 6.18
N GLY A 410 13.92 -14.86 6.24
CA GLY A 410 14.84 -15.50 5.31
C GLY A 410 15.01 -17.01 5.48
N PRO A 411 15.81 -17.65 4.61
CA PRO A 411 16.69 -17.06 3.60
C PRO A 411 15.98 -16.51 2.35
N VAL A 412 14.79 -17.03 2.04
CA VAL A 412 13.97 -16.61 0.89
C VAL A 412 12.54 -16.41 1.38
N TRP A 413 11.93 -15.30 1.00
CA TRP A 413 10.60 -15.00 1.47
C TRP A 413 9.77 -14.22 0.44
N LEU A 414 8.48 -14.52 0.40
CA LEU A 414 7.53 -13.92 -0.54
C LEU A 414 6.92 -12.65 0.05
N ILE A 415 6.93 -11.59 -0.75
CA ILE A 415 6.18 -10.36 -0.45
C ILE A 415 5.60 -9.77 -1.73
N GLY A 416 4.40 -9.22 -1.63
CA GLY A 416 3.84 -8.35 -2.65
C GLY A 416 3.98 -6.90 -2.24
N TRP A 417 4.46 -6.04 -3.15
CA TRP A 417 4.65 -4.63 -2.84
C TRP A 417 3.95 -3.74 -3.87
N GLY A 418 3.02 -2.91 -3.40
CA GLY A 418 2.35 -1.89 -4.21
C GLY A 418 2.81 -0.51 -3.80
N ALA A 419 3.47 0.20 -4.69
CA ALA A 419 4.03 1.52 -4.42
C ALA A 419 2.95 2.60 -4.56
N GLY A 420 2.29 2.98 -3.47
CA GLY A 420 1.22 3.99 -3.47
C GLY A 420 1.62 5.39 -3.92
N THR A 421 2.94 5.70 -3.99
CA THR A 421 3.43 6.95 -4.60
C THR A 421 3.51 6.87 -6.12
N TYR A 422 3.47 5.68 -6.71
CA TYR A 422 3.80 5.44 -8.12
C TYR A 422 5.20 5.93 -8.48
N ASP A 423 6.14 5.72 -7.56
CA ASP A 423 7.54 6.13 -7.70
C ASP A 423 8.47 5.04 -7.16
N ALA A 424 9.56 4.80 -7.86
CA ALA A 424 10.55 3.78 -7.51
C ALA A 424 11.12 3.95 -6.09
N GLU A 425 11.16 5.19 -5.58
CA GLU A 425 11.61 5.48 -4.21
C GLU A 425 10.85 4.66 -3.17
N SER A 426 9.52 4.58 -3.30
CA SER A 426 8.68 3.85 -2.34
C SER A 426 8.76 2.33 -2.45
N ILE A 427 9.57 1.81 -3.36
CA ILE A 427 9.95 0.40 -3.47
C ILE A 427 11.38 0.20 -2.96
N TYR A 428 12.33 0.95 -3.53
CA TYR A 428 13.74 0.72 -3.26
C TYR A 428 14.18 1.13 -1.85
N VAL A 429 13.58 2.19 -1.29
CA VAL A 429 13.92 2.63 0.06
C VAL A 429 13.52 1.61 1.13
N PRO A 430 12.27 1.15 1.24
CA PRO A 430 11.89 0.22 2.30
C PRO A 430 12.42 -1.20 2.12
N LEU A 431 12.72 -1.64 0.88
CA LEU A 431 13.02 -3.04 0.59
C LEU A 431 14.48 -3.33 0.28
N PHE A 432 15.27 -2.34 -0.18
CA PHE A 432 16.64 -2.59 -0.66
C PHE A 432 17.68 -1.60 -0.18
N ARG A 433 17.34 -0.35 0.10
CA ARG A 433 18.27 0.64 0.63
C ARG A 433 18.55 0.33 2.10
N THR A 434 19.81 0.20 2.49
CA THR A 434 20.24 -0.07 3.88
C THR A 434 19.55 0.88 4.86
N GLY A 435 18.98 0.33 5.92
CA GLY A 435 18.14 1.05 6.88
C GLY A 435 16.64 1.02 6.55
N GLY A 436 16.24 0.43 5.42
CA GLY A 436 14.84 0.16 5.09
C GLY A 436 14.26 -0.95 5.99
N ILE A 437 12.96 -0.87 6.24
CA ILE A 437 12.28 -1.70 7.25
C ILE A 437 12.24 -3.21 6.92
N PHE A 438 12.35 -3.58 5.64
CA PHE A 438 12.34 -4.97 5.17
C PHE A 438 13.65 -5.40 4.54
N VAL A 439 14.70 -4.59 4.71
CA VAL A 439 15.98 -4.82 4.06
C VAL A 439 16.75 -5.97 4.70
N ASN A 440 17.16 -6.93 3.90
CA ASN A 440 18.20 -7.93 4.19
C ASN A 440 19.24 -8.00 3.05
N TYR A 441 19.37 -6.89 2.31
CA TYR A 441 20.27 -6.68 1.21
C TYR A 441 21.17 -5.48 1.54
N HIS A 442 22.43 -5.53 1.15
CA HIS A 442 23.34 -4.41 1.29
C HIS A 442 24.25 -4.33 0.08
N ASN A 443 24.24 -3.17 -0.57
CA ASN A 443 25.14 -2.83 -1.65
C ASN A 443 25.39 -1.32 -1.60
N PRO A 444 26.64 -0.88 -1.27
CA PRO A 444 26.94 0.55 -1.12
C PRO A 444 26.71 1.39 -2.37
N GLU A 445 26.92 0.82 -3.56
CA GLU A 445 26.65 1.55 -4.83
C GLU A 445 25.14 1.71 -5.05
N PHE A 446 24.34 0.69 -4.71
CA PHE A 446 22.89 0.78 -4.76
C PHE A 446 22.39 1.86 -3.81
N ASP A 447 22.85 1.86 -2.56
CA ASP A 447 22.49 2.87 -1.55
C ASP A 447 22.84 4.28 -2.03
N ARG A 448 24.04 4.48 -2.56
CA ARG A 448 24.49 5.76 -3.11
C ARG A 448 23.60 6.26 -4.24
N LEU A 449 23.25 5.40 -5.18
CA LEU A 449 22.38 5.76 -6.31
C LEU A 449 20.96 6.09 -5.84
N VAL A 450 20.41 5.33 -4.89
CA VAL A 450 19.08 5.61 -4.31
C VAL A 450 19.09 6.95 -3.59
N ASP A 451 20.12 7.23 -2.78
CA ASP A 451 20.23 8.49 -2.03
C ASP A 451 20.39 9.69 -3.00
N GLU A 452 21.14 9.54 -4.11
CA GLU A 452 21.25 10.56 -5.15
C GLU A 452 19.91 10.81 -5.85
N ALA A 453 19.17 9.73 -6.21
CA ALA A 453 17.85 9.84 -6.85
C ALA A 453 16.83 10.52 -5.93
N GLN A 454 16.87 10.22 -4.62
CA GLN A 454 16.00 10.85 -3.62
C GLN A 454 16.21 12.37 -3.52
N GLY A 455 17.42 12.88 -3.75
CA GLY A 455 17.74 14.32 -3.69
C GLY A 455 17.64 15.05 -5.03
N THR A 456 17.41 14.36 -6.14
CA THR A 456 17.45 14.95 -7.49
C THR A 456 16.06 15.47 -7.89
N MET A 457 15.91 16.82 -8.00
CA MET A 457 14.66 17.48 -8.42
C MET A 457 14.49 17.46 -9.95
N ASP A 458 15.57 17.37 -10.73
CA ASP A 458 15.51 17.23 -12.19
C ASP A 458 14.94 15.84 -12.54
N GLU A 459 13.76 15.82 -13.15
CA GLU A 459 13.01 14.59 -13.42
C GLU A 459 13.75 13.69 -14.42
N LYS A 460 14.41 14.26 -15.45
CA LYS A 460 15.15 13.49 -16.45
C LYS A 460 16.37 12.81 -15.83
N LYS A 461 17.18 13.57 -15.09
CA LYS A 461 18.35 13.03 -14.38
C LYS A 461 17.93 11.98 -13.35
N ARG A 462 16.82 12.20 -12.64
CA ARG A 462 16.28 11.27 -11.67
C ARG A 462 15.80 9.97 -12.33
N LEU A 463 15.19 10.04 -13.51
CA LEU A 463 14.81 8.87 -14.30
C LEU A 463 16.04 8.05 -14.73
N GLU A 464 17.09 8.71 -15.21
CA GLU A 464 18.36 8.07 -15.58
C GLU A 464 19.01 7.34 -14.39
N LEU A 465 18.96 7.93 -13.19
CA LEU A 465 19.42 7.28 -11.95
C LEU A 465 18.63 6.02 -11.65
N TYR A 466 17.29 6.06 -11.76
CA TYR A 466 16.47 4.87 -11.54
C TYR A 466 16.70 3.77 -12.59
N HIS A 467 16.97 4.13 -13.84
CA HIS A 467 17.36 3.13 -14.84
C HIS A 467 18.69 2.46 -14.47
N ARG A 468 19.67 3.20 -13.95
CA ARG A 468 20.93 2.62 -13.44
C ARG A 468 20.66 1.71 -12.22
N ILE A 469 19.84 2.15 -11.29
CA ILE A 469 19.43 1.36 -10.11
C ILE A 469 18.77 0.05 -10.56
N ASN A 470 17.84 0.09 -11.51
CA ASN A 470 17.17 -1.09 -12.04
C ASN A 470 18.17 -2.10 -12.64
N ARG A 471 19.12 -1.62 -13.43
CA ARG A 471 20.15 -2.48 -14.06
C ARG A 471 21.03 -3.14 -13.01
N LEU A 472 21.51 -2.37 -12.02
CA LEU A 472 22.29 -2.91 -10.89
C LEU A 472 21.47 -3.94 -10.09
N TRP A 473 20.18 -3.66 -9.83
CA TRP A 473 19.30 -4.56 -9.11
C TRP A 473 19.13 -5.91 -9.83
N VAL A 474 18.98 -5.89 -11.15
CA VAL A 474 18.89 -7.11 -12.00
C VAL A 474 20.24 -7.84 -12.04
N GLU A 475 21.34 -7.12 -12.21
CA GLU A 475 22.69 -7.68 -12.25
C GLU A 475 23.03 -8.40 -10.94
N GLU A 476 22.74 -7.77 -9.80
CA GLU A 476 22.96 -8.31 -8.47
C GLU A 476 21.99 -9.44 -8.09
N ALA A 477 20.99 -9.71 -8.92
CA ALA A 477 19.88 -10.60 -8.56
C ALA A 477 19.36 -10.29 -7.13
N ALA A 478 19.10 -9.01 -6.88
CA ALA A 478 18.76 -8.53 -5.54
C ALA A 478 17.46 -9.15 -5.00
N ALA A 479 16.55 -9.54 -5.92
CA ALA A 479 15.37 -10.34 -5.62
C ALA A 479 14.96 -11.16 -6.86
N MET A 480 13.93 -12.00 -6.72
CA MET A 480 13.26 -12.68 -7.85
C MET A 480 11.93 -11.99 -8.12
N PRO A 481 11.81 -11.15 -9.15
CA PRO A 481 10.52 -10.61 -9.56
C PRO A 481 9.71 -11.75 -10.19
N LEU A 482 8.46 -11.90 -9.76
CA LEU A 482 7.56 -12.90 -10.33
C LEU A 482 6.60 -12.23 -11.32
N TYR A 483 5.59 -11.53 -10.82
CA TYR A 483 4.57 -10.93 -11.67
C TYR A 483 3.93 -9.68 -11.04
N GLN A 484 3.35 -8.84 -11.88
CA GLN A 484 2.37 -7.84 -11.48
C GLN A 484 1.02 -8.53 -11.26
N GLN A 485 0.43 -8.34 -10.10
CA GLN A 485 -0.85 -8.91 -9.73
C GLN A 485 -2.00 -8.27 -10.54
N VAL A 486 -2.98 -9.07 -10.90
CA VAL A 486 -4.29 -8.58 -11.35
C VAL A 486 -5.26 -8.83 -10.22
N ASP A 487 -5.83 -7.75 -9.68
CA ASP A 487 -6.78 -7.83 -8.60
C ASP A 487 -8.15 -8.23 -9.10
N LEU A 488 -8.73 -9.23 -8.43
CA LEU A 488 -10.07 -9.72 -8.69
C LEU A 488 -10.93 -9.51 -7.43
N TYR A 489 -12.03 -8.80 -7.59
CA TYR A 489 -12.98 -8.52 -6.54
C TYR A 489 -14.34 -9.13 -6.88
N GLY A 490 -14.94 -9.83 -5.94
CA GLY A 490 -16.32 -10.24 -6.03
C GLY A 490 -17.22 -9.16 -5.43
N VAL A 491 -18.23 -8.73 -6.14
CA VAL A 491 -19.08 -7.59 -5.76
C VAL A 491 -20.55 -7.99 -5.82
N ASN A 492 -21.31 -7.75 -4.76
CA ASN A 492 -22.75 -7.89 -4.78
C ASN A 492 -23.34 -6.90 -5.81
N ARG A 493 -24.21 -7.39 -6.71
CA ARG A 493 -24.79 -6.57 -7.81
C ARG A 493 -25.63 -5.39 -7.32
N ARG A 494 -26.09 -5.40 -6.07
CA ARG A 494 -26.76 -4.25 -5.45
C ARG A 494 -25.79 -3.11 -5.12
N LEU A 495 -24.48 -3.40 -4.98
CA LEU A 495 -23.47 -2.41 -4.65
C LEU A 495 -22.92 -1.76 -5.93
N VAL A 496 -22.91 -0.44 -5.97
CA VAL A 496 -22.24 0.35 -7.01
C VAL A 496 -20.83 0.63 -6.53
N TRP A 497 -19.85 -0.06 -7.11
CA TRP A 497 -18.44 0.08 -6.83
C TRP A 497 -17.59 -0.45 -7.99
N LYS A 498 -16.38 0.09 -8.16
CA LYS A 498 -15.43 -0.33 -9.20
C LYS A 498 -14.03 -0.46 -8.61
N ALA A 499 -13.33 -1.55 -8.98
CA ALA A 499 -11.95 -1.79 -8.59
C ALA A 499 -11.00 -0.70 -9.08
N ARG A 500 -10.00 -0.39 -8.26
CA ARG A 500 -8.92 0.58 -8.51
C ARG A 500 -7.58 -0.15 -8.57
N GLY A 501 -6.65 0.34 -9.40
CA GLY A 501 -5.32 -0.24 -9.53
C GLY A 501 -4.40 -0.01 -8.31
N ASP A 502 -4.77 0.88 -7.39
CA ASP A 502 -4.07 1.11 -6.12
C ASP A 502 -4.59 0.26 -4.96
N GLU A 503 -5.48 -0.69 -5.23
CA GLU A 503 -6.13 -1.57 -4.25
C GLU A 503 -6.93 -0.84 -3.16
N VAL A 504 -7.16 0.47 -3.31
CA VAL A 504 -7.88 1.26 -2.32
C VAL A 504 -9.37 0.99 -2.38
N ILE A 505 -9.94 0.65 -1.24
CA ILE A 505 -11.38 0.48 -1.05
C ILE A 505 -11.89 1.65 -0.20
N LYS A 506 -12.81 2.44 -0.74
CA LYS A 506 -13.46 3.55 -0.04
C LYS A 506 -14.96 3.36 -0.05
N ALA A 507 -15.56 3.11 1.10
CA ALA A 507 -17.01 3.01 1.21
C ALA A 507 -17.72 4.35 0.96
N SER A 508 -17.02 5.48 1.11
CA SER A 508 -17.53 6.80 0.70
C SER A 508 -17.81 6.91 -0.81
N ASP A 509 -17.17 6.07 -1.63
CA ASP A 509 -17.36 6.02 -3.08
C ASP A 509 -18.45 4.97 -3.47
N MET A 510 -19.07 4.31 -2.49
CA MET A 510 -20.09 3.27 -2.68
C MET A 510 -21.51 3.83 -2.54
N ALA A 511 -22.46 3.14 -3.18
CA ALA A 511 -23.88 3.34 -2.99
C ALA A 511 -24.62 2.04 -3.28
N PHE A 512 -25.78 1.82 -2.67
CA PHE A 512 -26.71 0.80 -3.14
C PHE A 512 -27.52 1.29 -4.32
N LYS A 513 -27.94 0.39 -5.22
CA LYS A 513 -28.71 0.75 -6.42
C LYS A 513 -30.09 1.33 -6.08
N ASP A 514 -30.65 0.90 -4.98
CA ASP A 514 -31.98 1.32 -4.52
C ASP A 514 -31.96 2.72 -3.85
N ASP A 515 -30.76 3.27 -3.60
CA ASP A 515 -30.57 4.62 -3.05
C ASP A 515 -30.43 5.71 -4.14
N ARG A 516 -30.81 5.41 -5.40
CA ARG A 516 -30.73 6.35 -6.56
C ARG A 516 -32.06 6.99 -6.88
#